data_c085ba24f88fce95f4504279e9321b21
#
_entry.id   c085ba24f88fce95f4504279e9321b21
#
_cell.length_a   1.000
_cell.length_b   1.000
_cell.length_c   1.000
_cell.angle_alpha   90.00
_cell.angle_beta   90.00
_cell.angle_gamma   90.00
#
_symmetry.space_group_name_H-M   'P 1'
#
loop_
_entity.id
_entity.type
_entity.pdbx_description
1 polymer ?
#
loop_
_entity_poly.entity_id
_entity_poly.type
_entity_poly.pdbx_seq_one_letter_code
_entity_poly.pdbx_strand_id
1 'polypeptide(L)'
;EYAEQMKLLKGGHNFENDILMAAKNIGKRYAVNRPHVQNLEMTALAMFDATKKMHGMKERERLLLRMAVMLHDVGKYISLNNVADSSYNIIMSNEIIGLSHIEREMVALIAKYNTAVLPSYDELVMESSLSAEQYLTVSELTAIVRLANALDRSHLQKIQSIRAALKERELHLSLTVDRDFTLEQGLCQDKLDFFNEVFSIQPIIKMKRQM
;
A
#
# COMPACT_ATOMS: atom_id res chain seq x y z
N GLU A 1 -5.76 -11.39 -21.31
CA GLU A 1 -4.84 -12.40 -21.88
C GLU A 1 -5.40 -13.01 -23.16
N TYR A 2 -6.57 -13.68 -23.17
CA TYR A 2 -7.12 -14.35 -24.38
C TYR A 2 -7.41 -13.33 -25.52
N ALA A 3 -8.01 -12.19 -25.21
CA ALA A 3 -8.29 -11.13 -26.18
C ALA A 3 -7.02 -10.44 -26.70
N GLU A 4 -5.98 -10.33 -25.88
CA GLU A 4 -4.66 -9.82 -26.28
C GLU A 4 -3.93 -10.79 -27.19
N GLN A 5 -3.92 -12.11 -26.85
CA GLN A 5 -3.33 -13.15 -27.68
C GLN A 5 -3.96 -13.23 -29.06
N MET A 6 -5.26 -13.01 -29.16
CA MET A 6 -6.01 -13.05 -30.44
C MET A 6 -5.96 -11.72 -31.21
N LYS A 7 -5.24 -10.70 -30.73
CA LYS A 7 -5.20 -9.34 -31.35
C LYS A 7 -6.59 -8.76 -31.66
N LEU A 8 -7.59 -9.12 -30.84
CA LEU A 8 -8.97 -8.67 -31.02
C LEU A 8 -9.17 -7.21 -30.61
N LEU A 9 -8.25 -6.66 -29.79
CA LEU A 9 -8.24 -5.25 -29.40
C LEU A 9 -7.27 -4.47 -30.28
N LYS A 10 -7.78 -3.54 -31.05
CA LYS A 10 -6.97 -2.58 -31.82
C LYS A 10 -6.33 -1.56 -30.86
N GLY A 11 -4.99 -1.66 -30.71
CA GLY A 11 -4.21 -0.83 -29.79
C GLY A 11 -4.23 -1.42 -28.38
N GLY A 12 -3.09 -1.78 -27.83
CA GLY A 12 -2.95 -2.44 -26.52
C GLY A 12 -3.72 -1.71 -25.43
N HIS A 13 -4.94 -2.18 -25.14
CA HIS A 13 -5.75 -1.63 -24.07
C HIS A 13 -5.04 -1.93 -22.74
N ASN A 14 -4.66 -0.88 -22.03
CA ASN A 14 -3.93 -1.04 -20.77
C ASN A 14 -4.93 -1.22 -19.63
N PHE A 15 -5.31 -2.48 -19.37
CA PHE A 15 -6.22 -2.86 -18.30
C PHE A 15 -5.77 -2.36 -16.92
N GLU A 16 -4.46 -2.20 -16.67
CA GLU A 16 -3.96 -1.66 -15.42
C GLU A 16 -4.37 -0.20 -15.23
N ASN A 17 -4.35 0.60 -16.30
CA ASN A 17 -4.82 1.97 -16.25
C ASN A 17 -6.32 2.05 -15.90
N ASP A 18 -7.14 1.14 -16.41
CA ASP A 18 -8.58 1.11 -16.10
C ASP A 18 -8.81 0.76 -14.63
N ILE A 19 -8.08 -0.23 -14.11
CA ILE A 19 -8.12 -0.61 -12.69
C ILE A 19 -7.75 0.58 -11.82
N LEU A 20 -6.64 1.28 -12.14
CA LEU A 20 -6.21 2.46 -11.40
C LEU A 20 -7.19 3.64 -11.53
N MET A 21 -7.82 3.80 -12.69
CA MET A 21 -8.87 4.80 -12.87
C MET A 21 -10.11 4.49 -12.04
N ALA A 22 -10.50 3.22 -11.94
CA ALA A 22 -11.59 2.79 -11.06
C ALA A 22 -11.26 3.11 -9.59
N ALA A 23 -10.06 2.77 -9.11
CA ALA A 23 -9.59 3.13 -7.77
C ALA A 23 -9.61 4.64 -7.52
N LYS A 24 -9.12 5.45 -8.49
CA LYS A 24 -9.17 6.93 -8.41
C LYS A 24 -10.59 7.47 -8.31
N ASN A 25 -11.54 6.87 -9.06
CA ASN A 25 -12.94 7.27 -9.04
C ASN A 25 -13.60 6.92 -7.69
N ILE A 26 -13.28 5.76 -7.12
CA ILE A 26 -13.71 5.38 -5.76
C ILE A 26 -13.11 6.38 -4.76
N GLY A 27 -11.80 6.61 -4.77
CA GLY A 27 -11.14 7.56 -3.89
C GLY A 27 -11.73 8.99 -3.99
N LYS A 28 -12.09 9.43 -5.20
CA LYS A 28 -12.77 10.72 -5.41
C LYS A 28 -14.17 10.74 -4.79
N ARG A 29 -14.95 9.67 -4.92
CA ARG A 29 -16.30 9.54 -4.34
C ARG A 29 -16.26 9.62 -2.82
N TYR A 30 -15.26 9.04 -2.20
CA TYR A 30 -15.08 9.01 -0.75
C TYR A 30 -14.11 10.08 -0.23
N ALA A 31 -13.89 11.16 -1.00
CA ALA A 31 -13.14 12.36 -0.62
C ALA A 31 -11.72 12.09 -0.05
N VAL A 32 -11.02 11.11 -0.59
CA VAL A 32 -9.65 10.77 -0.18
C VAL A 32 -8.70 11.94 -0.44
N ASN A 33 -7.79 12.20 0.49
CA ASN A 33 -6.76 13.24 0.39
C ASN A 33 -5.73 12.89 -0.70
N ARG A 34 -5.88 13.47 -1.89
CA ARG A 34 -5.03 13.18 -3.05
C ARG A 34 -3.54 13.49 -2.82
N PRO A 35 -3.15 14.66 -2.27
CA PRO A 35 -1.75 14.93 -1.99
C PRO A 35 -1.11 13.89 -1.08
N HIS A 36 -1.81 13.47 -0.01
CA HIS A 36 -1.38 12.40 0.88
C HIS A 36 -1.20 11.08 0.13
N VAL A 37 -2.19 10.66 -0.66
CA VAL A 37 -2.10 9.43 -1.48
C VAL A 37 -0.90 9.47 -2.43
N GLN A 38 -0.62 10.59 -3.09
CA GLN A 38 0.52 10.71 -4.00
C GLN A 38 1.87 10.56 -3.26
N ASN A 39 2.00 11.18 -2.09
CA ASN A 39 3.20 11.05 -1.26
C ASN A 39 3.37 9.61 -0.75
N LEU A 40 2.27 9.00 -0.32
CA LEU A 40 2.22 7.62 0.12
C LEU A 40 2.60 6.65 -1.01
N GLU A 41 2.05 6.85 -2.21
CA GLU A 41 2.35 6.02 -3.40
C GLU A 41 3.83 6.08 -3.76
N MET A 42 4.42 7.28 -3.80
CA MET A 42 5.85 7.48 -4.06
C MET A 42 6.70 6.70 -3.04
N THR A 43 6.36 6.81 -1.77
CA THR A 43 7.11 6.18 -0.67
C THR A 43 6.95 4.66 -0.68
N ALA A 44 5.72 4.16 -0.85
CA ALA A 44 5.42 2.74 -0.88
C ALA A 44 6.09 2.04 -2.08
N LEU A 45 6.03 2.66 -3.27
CA LEU A 45 6.65 2.10 -4.46
C LEU A 45 8.19 2.07 -4.37
N ALA A 46 8.80 3.08 -3.77
CA ALA A 46 10.25 3.07 -3.54
C ALA A 46 10.67 1.90 -2.63
N MET A 47 9.91 1.61 -1.57
CA MET A 47 10.17 0.47 -0.69
C MET A 47 9.92 -0.86 -1.41
N PHE A 48 8.80 -1.00 -2.11
CA PHE A 48 8.47 -2.20 -2.89
C PHE A 48 9.58 -2.54 -3.90
N ASP A 49 9.98 -1.56 -4.71
CA ASP A 49 10.97 -1.77 -5.76
C ASP A 49 12.36 -2.10 -5.18
N ALA A 50 12.72 -1.52 -4.01
CA ALA A 50 13.97 -1.80 -3.32
C ALA A 50 14.02 -3.21 -2.69
N THR A 51 12.88 -3.75 -2.25
CA THR A 51 12.77 -5.07 -1.61
C THR A 51 12.38 -6.19 -2.58
N LYS A 52 12.28 -5.90 -3.88
CA LYS A 52 11.84 -6.86 -4.93
C LYS A 52 12.58 -8.20 -4.92
N LYS A 53 13.88 -8.19 -4.58
CA LYS A 53 14.68 -9.42 -4.49
C LYS A 53 14.30 -10.32 -3.29
N MET A 54 13.66 -9.75 -2.27
CA MET A 54 13.26 -10.47 -1.06
C MET A 54 11.86 -11.08 -1.22
N HIS A 55 10.88 -10.25 -1.59
CA HIS A 55 9.50 -10.70 -1.71
C HIS A 55 9.18 -11.41 -3.04
N GLY A 56 9.96 -11.21 -4.10
CA GLY A 56 9.76 -11.86 -5.40
C GLY A 56 8.49 -11.44 -6.16
N MET A 57 7.66 -10.55 -5.59
CA MET A 57 6.43 -10.03 -6.20
C MET A 57 6.72 -9.32 -7.53
N LYS A 58 5.72 -9.30 -8.41
CA LYS A 58 5.79 -8.77 -9.78
C LYS A 58 4.89 -7.53 -9.95
N GLU A 59 4.65 -7.15 -11.21
CA GLU A 59 3.87 -5.97 -11.54
C GLU A 59 2.39 -6.07 -11.05
N ARG A 60 1.86 -7.31 -10.95
CA ARG A 60 0.48 -7.50 -10.47
C ARG A 60 0.33 -7.13 -9.01
N GLU A 61 1.22 -7.59 -8.14
CA GLU A 61 1.23 -7.25 -6.71
C GLU A 61 1.58 -5.76 -6.51
N ARG A 62 2.44 -5.21 -7.38
CA ARG A 62 2.73 -3.78 -7.41
C ARG A 62 1.49 -2.94 -7.73
N LEU A 63 0.62 -3.43 -8.63
CA LEU A 63 -0.68 -2.82 -8.92
C LEU A 63 -1.61 -2.89 -7.69
N LEU A 64 -1.69 -4.05 -7.00
CA LEU A 64 -2.49 -4.21 -5.79
C LEU A 64 -2.02 -3.25 -4.69
N LEU A 65 -0.71 -3.07 -4.51
CA LEU A 65 -0.13 -2.08 -3.59
C LEU A 65 -0.62 -0.67 -3.92
N ARG A 66 -0.54 -0.26 -5.19
CA ARG A 66 -1.00 1.07 -5.63
C ARG A 66 -2.48 1.29 -5.33
N MET A 67 -3.30 0.28 -5.57
CA MET A 67 -4.73 0.33 -5.25
C MET A 67 -4.96 0.44 -3.75
N ALA A 68 -4.28 -0.36 -2.94
CA ALA A 68 -4.39 -0.31 -1.49
C ALA A 68 -4.01 1.08 -0.96
N VAL A 69 -2.92 1.68 -1.47
CA VAL A 69 -2.51 3.05 -1.16
C VAL A 69 -3.60 4.06 -1.55
N MET A 70 -4.23 3.93 -2.72
CA MET A 70 -5.28 4.86 -3.16
C MET A 70 -6.55 4.75 -2.31
N LEU A 71 -6.83 3.59 -1.72
CA LEU A 71 -8.09 3.28 -1.06
C LEU A 71 -7.96 3.12 0.46
N HIS A 72 -6.75 3.24 1.05
CA HIS A 72 -6.51 2.95 2.46
C HIS A 72 -7.38 3.77 3.44
N ASP A 73 -7.76 4.97 3.05
CA ASP A 73 -8.47 5.94 3.88
C ASP A 73 -9.94 6.17 3.48
N VAL A 74 -10.48 5.43 2.49
CA VAL A 74 -11.86 5.62 2.00
C VAL A 74 -12.91 5.48 3.11
N GLY A 75 -12.62 4.68 4.13
CA GLY A 75 -13.49 4.47 5.29
C GLY A 75 -13.68 5.70 6.17
N LYS A 76 -12.74 6.66 6.15
CA LYS A 76 -12.86 7.93 6.88
C LYS A 76 -14.12 8.72 6.51
N TYR A 77 -14.59 8.55 5.26
CA TYR A 77 -15.83 9.17 4.80
C TYR A 77 -17.07 8.67 5.56
N ILE A 78 -17.04 7.42 6.01
CA ILE A 78 -18.15 6.80 6.74
C ILE A 78 -17.99 7.00 8.26
N SER A 79 -16.81 6.68 8.79
CA SER A 79 -16.57 6.73 10.23
C SER A 79 -15.09 6.93 10.54
N LEU A 80 -14.79 7.95 11.36
CA LEU A 80 -13.44 8.16 11.88
C LEU A 80 -13.05 7.14 12.97
N ASN A 81 -14.04 6.55 13.64
CA ASN A 81 -13.81 5.57 14.71
C ASN A 81 -13.70 4.14 14.20
N ASN A 82 -14.14 3.87 12.97
CA ASN A 82 -14.09 2.54 12.34
C ASN A 82 -13.62 2.63 10.90
N VAL A 83 -12.46 3.25 10.68
CA VAL A 83 -11.88 3.43 9.33
C VAL A 83 -11.54 2.08 8.71
N ALA A 84 -10.99 1.16 9.48
CA ALA A 84 -10.51 -0.14 9.01
C ALA A 84 -11.63 -0.96 8.34
N ASP A 85 -12.70 -1.27 9.09
CA ASP A 85 -13.80 -2.07 8.56
C ASP A 85 -14.61 -1.30 7.51
N SER A 86 -14.76 0.02 7.68
CA SER A 86 -15.42 0.85 6.67
C SER A 86 -14.67 0.84 5.35
N SER A 87 -13.32 0.91 5.36
CA SER A 87 -12.51 0.81 4.14
C SER A 87 -12.65 -0.55 3.48
N TYR A 88 -12.57 -1.63 4.27
CA TYR A 88 -12.77 -3.00 3.79
C TYR A 88 -14.14 -3.14 3.09
N ASN A 89 -15.21 -2.76 3.77
CA ASN A 89 -16.57 -2.88 3.26
C ASN A 89 -16.80 -2.05 1.98
N ILE A 90 -16.26 -0.83 1.91
CA ILE A 90 -16.33 0.00 0.72
C ILE A 90 -15.63 -0.69 -0.45
N ILE A 91 -14.41 -1.20 -0.26
CA ILE A 91 -13.65 -1.84 -1.33
C ILE A 91 -14.35 -3.11 -1.81
N MET A 92 -14.82 -3.95 -0.88
CA MET A 92 -15.52 -5.19 -1.22
C MET A 92 -16.88 -4.97 -1.89
N SER A 93 -17.57 -3.87 -1.58
CA SER A 93 -18.87 -3.52 -2.18
C SER A 93 -18.77 -2.88 -3.57
N ASN A 94 -17.55 -2.48 -3.99
CA ASN A 94 -17.33 -1.92 -5.32
C ASN A 94 -16.81 -3.00 -6.27
N GLU A 95 -17.46 -3.17 -7.41
CA GLU A 95 -16.91 -4.00 -8.47
C GLU A 95 -15.84 -3.21 -9.23
N ILE A 96 -14.64 -3.79 -9.34
CA ILE A 96 -13.50 -3.22 -10.07
C ILE A 96 -13.18 -4.17 -11.21
N ILE A 97 -13.57 -3.80 -12.42
CA ILE A 97 -13.32 -4.60 -13.62
C ILE A 97 -11.81 -4.82 -13.78
N GLY A 98 -11.41 -6.06 -13.97
CA GLY A 98 -10.00 -6.46 -14.11
C GLY A 98 -9.34 -6.95 -12.82
N LEU A 99 -10.04 -6.91 -11.68
CA LEU A 99 -9.65 -7.63 -10.47
C LEU A 99 -10.50 -8.89 -10.26
N SER A 100 -9.85 -9.98 -9.87
CA SER A 100 -10.54 -11.13 -9.30
C SER A 100 -11.12 -10.80 -7.92
N HIS A 101 -12.05 -11.64 -7.43
CA HIS A 101 -12.59 -11.50 -6.08
C HIS A 101 -11.50 -11.51 -5.02
N ILE A 102 -10.56 -12.46 -5.14
CA ILE A 102 -9.42 -12.61 -4.22
C ILE A 102 -8.51 -11.38 -4.24
N GLU A 103 -8.17 -10.86 -5.40
CA GLU A 103 -7.33 -9.64 -5.49
C GLU A 103 -8.01 -8.42 -4.85
N ARG A 104 -9.33 -8.29 -5.06
CA ARG A 104 -10.11 -7.23 -4.41
C ARG A 104 -10.12 -7.41 -2.89
N GLU A 105 -10.26 -8.64 -2.40
CA GLU A 105 -10.18 -8.96 -0.98
C GLU A 105 -8.78 -8.66 -0.42
N MET A 106 -7.70 -9.01 -1.12
CA MET A 106 -6.34 -8.65 -0.72
C MET A 106 -6.18 -7.13 -0.58
N VAL A 107 -6.63 -6.33 -1.55
CA VAL A 107 -6.60 -4.86 -1.48
C VAL A 107 -7.40 -4.35 -0.28
N ALA A 108 -8.58 -4.91 -0.04
CA ALA A 108 -9.45 -4.54 1.08
C ALA A 108 -8.80 -4.86 2.44
N LEU A 109 -8.15 -6.01 2.56
CA LEU A 109 -7.44 -6.43 3.77
C LEU A 109 -6.20 -5.55 4.03
N ILE A 110 -5.41 -5.21 3.01
CA ILE A 110 -4.29 -4.29 3.13
C ILE A 110 -4.77 -2.92 3.64
N ALA A 111 -5.87 -2.41 3.08
CA ALA A 111 -6.48 -1.15 3.54
C ALA A 111 -6.99 -1.24 4.98
N LYS A 112 -7.66 -2.33 5.36
CA LYS A 112 -8.13 -2.61 6.73
C LYS A 112 -6.98 -2.65 7.71
N TYR A 113 -5.97 -3.46 7.43
CA TYR A 113 -4.84 -3.69 8.32
C TYR A 113 -3.75 -2.62 8.24
N ASN A 114 -3.92 -1.59 7.42
CA ASN A 114 -3.10 -0.38 7.52
C ASN A 114 -3.20 0.27 8.92
N THR A 115 -4.34 0.17 9.58
CA THR A 115 -4.57 0.74 10.92
C THR A 115 -4.97 -0.29 11.98
N ALA A 116 -5.64 -1.37 11.60
CA ALA A 116 -6.01 -2.47 12.50
C ALA A 116 -4.84 -3.45 12.71
N VAL A 117 -4.92 -4.26 13.75
CA VAL A 117 -3.96 -5.36 13.99
C VAL A 117 -4.17 -6.43 12.91
N LEU A 118 -3.10 -6.83 12.23
CA LEU A 118 -3.13 -7.95 11.30
C LEU A 118 -3.18 -9.25 12.11
N PRO A 119 -4.23 -10.08 11.95
CA PRO A 119 -4.31 -11.36 12.64
C PRO A 119 -3.33 -12.38 12.04
N SER A 120 -3.08 -13.47 12.74
CA SER A 120 -2.34 -14.62 12.21
C SER A 120 -3.07 -15.24 11.01
N TYR A 121 -2.35 -16.07 10.22
CA TYR A 121 -2.96 -16.77 9.09
C TYR A 121 -4.13 -17.66 9.53
N ASP A 122 -3.96 -18.40 10.63
CA ASP A 122 -4.97 -19.31 11.14
C ASP A 122 -6.26 -18.60 11.57
N GLU A 123 -6.13 -17.38 12.09
CA GLU A 123 -7.27 -16.52 12.45
C GLU A 123 -7.92 -15.93 11.20
N LEU A 124 -7.12 -15.41 10.25
CA LEU A 124 -7.66 -14.76 9.07
C LEU A 124 -8.37 -15.74 8.13
N VAL A 125 -7.87 -16.95 7.97
CA VAL A 125 -8.45 -17.97 7.09
C VAL A 125 -9.86 -18.42 7.52
N MET A 126 -10.24 -18.18 8.78
CA MET A 126 -11.60 -18.45 9.26
C MET A 126 -12.64 -17.51 8.62
N GLU A 127 -12.22 -16.33 8.18
CA GLU A 127 -13.08 -15.27 7.63
C GLU A 127 -12.78 -14.93 6.16
N SER A 128 -11.69 -15.44 5.60
CA SER A 128 -11.23 -15.16 4.22
C SER A 128 -10.93 -16.42 3.45
N SER A 129 -10.90 -16.31 2.11
CA SER A 129 -10.57 -17.42 1.21
C SER A 129 -9.10 -17.39 0.76
N LEU A 130 -8.22 -16.68 1.47
CA LEU A 130 -6.82 -16.52 1.10
C LEU A 130 -6.01 -17.81 1.30
N SER A 131 -5.15 -18.12 0.35
CA SER A 131 -4.08 -19.10 0.54
C SER A 131 -2.98 -18.53 1.45
N ALA A 132 -2.10 -19.40 1.96
CA ALA A 132 -0.95 -18.96 2.76
C ALA A 132 -0.02 -18.00 1.97
N GLU A 133 0.16 -18.22 0.67
CA GLU A 133 0.95 -17.35 -0.20
C GLU A 133 0.30 -15.97 -0.35
N GLN A 134 -1.02 -15.93 -0.53
CA GLN A 134 -1.78 -14.67 -0.61
C GLN A 134 -1.77 -13.91 0.72
N TYR A 135 -1.88 -14.63 1.85
CA TYR A 135 -1.73 -14.03 3.18
C TYR A 135 -0.34 -13.39 3.36
N LEU A 136 0.73 -14.09 2.94
CA LEU A 136 2.09 -13.53 2.99
C LEU A 136 2.18 -12.26 2.15
N THR A 137 1.64 -12.27 0.93
CA THR A 137 1.57 -11.09 0.06
C THR A 137 0.81 -9.93 0.74
N VAL A 138 -0.35 -10.20 1.36
CA VAL A 138 -1.12 -9.18 2.12
C VAL A 138 -0.28 -8.64 3.28
N SER A 139 0.42 -9.50 4.02
CA SER A 139 1.26 -9.09 5.16
C SER A 139 2.40 -8.17 4.73
N GLU A 140 3.12 -8.54 3.67
CA GLU A 140 4.23 -7.77 3.11
C GLU A 140 3.77 -6.41 2.56
N LEU A 141 2.68 -6.38 1.78
CA LEU A 141 2.12 -5.15 1.26
C LEU A 141 1.55 -4.25 2.38
N THR A 142 0.96 -4.85 3.42
CA THR A 142 0.49 -4.12 4.61
C THR A 142 1.66 -3.46 5.35
N ALA A 143 2.79 -4.16 5.51
CA ALA A 143 3.98 -3.60 6.16
C ALA A 143 4.51 -2.38 5.40
N ILE A 144 4.54 -2.45 4.05
CA ILE A 144 4.92 -1.32 3.20
C ILE A 144 3.95 -0.14 3.36
N VAL A 145 2.63 -0.39 3.30
CA VAL A 145 1.61 0.67 3.40
C VAL A 145 1.64 1.32 4.78
N ARG A 146 1.74 0.54 5.86
CA ARG A 146 1.84 1.06 7.24
C ARG A 146 3.02 2.01 7.41
N LEU A 147 4.21 1.58 6.95
CA LEU A 147 5.41 2.39 7.08
C LEU A 147 5.31 3.65 6.23
N ALA A 148 4.86 3.54 4.97
CA ALA A 148 4.65 4.69 4.11
C ALA A 148 3.65 5.69 4.71
N ASN A 149 2.53 5.22 5.29
CA ASN A 149 1.53 6.07 5.93
C ASN A 149 2.08 6.76 7.19
N ALA A 150 2.89 6.07 7.98
CA ALA A 150 3.54 6.67 9.15
C ALA A 150 4.51 7.81 8.77
N LEU A 151 5.17 7.70 7.62
CA LEU A 151 6.09 8.72 7.10
C LEU A 151 5.39 10.00 6.56
N ASP A 152 4.07 10.00 6.39
CA ASP A 152 3.27 11.22 6.11
C ASP A 152 2.11 11.36 7.13
N ARG A 153 2.39 11.05 8.42
CA ARG A 153 1.40 11.04 9.49
C ARG A 153 0.65 12.36 9.67
N SER A 154 1.33 13.47 9.45
CA SER A 154 0.72 14.81 9.52
C SER A 154 -0.12 15.18 8.30
N HIS A 155 -0.08 14.39 7.22
CA HIS A 155 -0.68 14.67 5.92
C HIS A 155 -0.21 16.01 5.31
N LEU A 156 1.03 16.41 5.61
CA LEU A 156 1.64 17.65 5.13
C LEU A 156 2.61 17.44 3.97
N GLN A 157 2.75 16.19 3.49
CA GLN A 157 3.63 15.81 2.36
C GLN A 157 5.04 16.39 2.49
N LYS A 158 5.64 16.21 3.68
CA LYS A 158 6.97 16.75 4.01
C LYS A 158 8.09 16.10 3.20
N ILE A 159 7.87 14.88 2.68
CA ILE A 159 8.83 14.16 1.86
C ILE A 159 8.73 14.65 0.42
N GLN A 160 9.79 15.30 -0.05
CA GLN A 160 9.91 15.77 -1.43
C GLN A 160 10.48 14.71 -2.37
N SER A 161 11.34 13.84 -1.85
CA SER A 161 11.86 12.68 -2.57
C SER A 161 12.32 11.61 -1.62
N ILE A 162 12.30 10.36 -2.09
CA ILE A 162 12.78 9.20 -1.38
C ILE A 162 13.69 8.38 -2.29
N ARG A 163 14.77 7.84 -1.71
CA ARG A 163 15.57 6.76 -2.29
C ARG A 163 15.60 5.61 -1.30
N ALA A 164 15.16 4.45 -1.73
CA ALA A 164 15.22 3.22 -0.96
C ALA A 164 16.29 2.30 -1.56
N ALA A 165 17.12 1.70 -0.72
CA ALA A 165 18.15 0.76 -1.14
C ALA A 165 18.30 -0.34 -0.09
N LEU A 166 18.20 -1.60 -0.53
CA LEU A 166 18.45 -2.76 0.30
C LEU A 166 19.96 -3.05 0.33
N LYS A 167 20.54 -3.12 1.52
CA LYS A 167 21.93 -3.49 1.78
C LYS A 167 21.94 -4.60 2.83
N GLU A 168 22.32 -5.79 2.44
CA GLU A 168 22.28 -6.97 3.32
C GLU A 168 20.86 -7.19 3.89
N ARG A 169 20.65 -6.87 5.19
CA ARG A 169 19.36 -6.95 5.88
C ARG A 169 18.88 -5.58 6.38
N GLU A 170 19.34 -4.52 5.75
CA GLU A 170 18.93 -3.16 6.08
C GLU A 170 18.31 -2.47 4.86
N LEU A 171 17.09 -1.95 5.03
CA LEU A 171 16.43 -1.10 4.05
C LEU A 171 16.73 0.37 4.36
N HIS A 172 17.69 0.95 3.65
CA HIS A 172 18.05 2.35 3.80
C HIS A 172 17.05 3.25 3.06
N LEU A 173 16.27 4.03 3.81
CA LEU A 173 15.34 5.03 3.32
C LEU A 173 15.97 6.42 3.45
N SER A 174 16.45 6.98 2.34
CA SER A 174 17.02 8.32 2.29
C SER A 174 15.95 9.32 1.86
N LEU A 175 15.45 10.10 2.82
CA LEU A 175 14.37 11.06 2.64
C LEU A 175 14.95 12.48 2.46
N THR A 176 14.47 13.20 1.43
CA THR A 176 14.64 14.66 1.35
C THR A 176 13.37 15.31 1.87
N VAL A 177 13.47 16.12 2.92
CA VAL A 177 12.33 16.76 3.58
C VAL A 177 12.45 18.28 3.53
N ASP A 178 11.33 19.00 3.40
CA ASP A 178 11.27 20.46 3.27
C ASP A 178 11.02 21.17 4.61
N ARG A 179 10.61 20.42 5.65
CA ARG A 179 10.26 20.96 6.97
C ARG A 179 10.53 19.96 8.09
N ASP A 180 10.17 20.32 9.33
CA ASP A 180 10.38 19.48 10.49
C ASP A 180 9.65 18.12 10.36
N PHE A 181 10.39 17.04 10.62
CA PHE A 181 9.95 15.65 10.47
C PHE A 181 9.89 14.89 11.80
N THR A 182 10.02 15.60 12.92
CA THR A 182 10.11 15.02 14.27
C THR A 182 8.88 14.18 14.63
N LEU A 183 7.67 14.65 14.24
CA LEU A 183 6.43 13.93 14.51
C LEU A 183 6.41 12.55 13.81
N GLU A 184 6.71 12.50 12.52
CA GLU A 184 6.71 11.26 11.75
C GLU A 184 7.79 10.31 12.26
N GLN A 185 8.97 10.83 12.56
CA GLN A 185 10.07 10.04 13.12
C GLN A 185 9.72 9.43 14.48
N GLY A 186 9.04 10.20 15.35
CA GLY A 186 8.64 9.74 16.68
C GLY A 186 7.50 8.70 16.65
N LEU A 187 6.66 8.69 15.60
CA LEU A 187 5.47 7.83 15.51
C LEU A 187 5.64 6.63 14.57
N CYS A 188 6.81 6.44 13.97
CA CYS A 188 7.01 5.34 13.01
C CYS A 188 7.61 4.06 13.62
N GLN A 189 8.07 4.06 14.89
CA GLN A 189 8.85 2.95 15.46
C GLN A 189 8.11 1.60 15.38
N ASP A 190 6.88 1.53 15.82
CA ASP A 190 6.05 0.31 15.76
C ASP A 190 5.79 -0.18 14.31
N LYS A 191 5.87 0.71 13.30
CA LYS A 191 5.75 0.34 11.89
C LYS A 191 7.09 -0.15 11.31
N LEU A 192 8.21 0.39 11.82
CA LEU A 192 9.55 -0.13 11.51
C LEU A 192 9.71 -1.54 12.08
N ASP A 193 9.25 -1.76 13.32
CA ASP A 193 9.30 -3.07 13.98
C ASP A 193 8.43 -4.10 13.25
N PHE A 194 7.20 -3.74 12.88
CA PHE A 194 6.32 -4.59 12.08
C PHE A 194 6.91 -4.90 10.70
N PHE A 195 7.53 -3.92 10.04
CA PHE A 195 8.21 -4.16 8.76
C PHE A 195 9.36 -5.16 8.93
N ASN A 196 10.16 -5.01 9.99
CA ASN A 196 11.23 -5.95 10.30
C ASN A 196 10.72 -7.36 10.63
N GLU A 197 9.61 -7.47 11.36
CA GLU A 197 8.95 -8.74 11.65
C GLU A 197 8.56 -9.48 10.38
N VAL A 198 7.90 -8.78 9.44
CA VAL A 198 7.38 -9.38 8.21
C VAL A 198 8.49 -9.71 7.21
N PHE A 199 9.45 -8.81 6.99
CA PHE A 199 10.49 -8.95 5.96
C PHE A 199 11.80 -9.54 6.47
N SER A 200 12.03 -9.62 7.79
CA SER A 200 13.33 -9.87 8.40
C SER A 200 14.41 -8.88 7.90
N ILE A 201 14.00 -7.63 7.65
CA ILE A 201 14.82 -6.52 7.18
C ILE A 201 14.60 -5.33 8.09
N GLN A 202 15.68 -4.72 8.58
CA GLN A 202 15.62 -3.52 9.41
C GLN A 202 15.52 -2.25 8.55
N PRO A 203 14.40 -1.49 8.57
CA PRO A 203 14.35 -0.21 7.91
C PRO A 203 15.17 0.84 8.68
N ILE A 204 15.98 1.61 7.95
CA ILE A 204 16.82 2.69 8.49
C ILE A 204 16.47 3.99 7.77
N ILE A 205 15.95 4.96 8.51
CA ILE A 205 15.57 6.25 7.97
C ILE A 205 16.73 7.23 8.10
N LYS A 206 17.15 7.81 6.97
CA LYS A 206 18.13 8.91 6.91
C LYS A 206 17.45 10.11 6.26
N MET A 207 17.57 11.26 6.91
CA MET A 207 16.96 12.49 6.44
C MET A 207 17.99 13.50 5.97
N LYS A 208 17.67 14.17 4.87
CA LYS A 208 18.39 15.35 4.40
C LYS A 208 17.40 16.49 4.25
N ARG A 209 17.67 17.61 4.90
CA ARG A 209 16.84 18.81 4.74
C ARG A 209 17.15 19.48 3.40
N GLN A 210 16.12 19.84 2.67
CA GLN A 210 16.27 20.67 1.49
C GLN A 210 16.60 22.09 1.97
N MET A 211 17.74 22.64 1.50
CA MET A 211 18.11 24.04 1.77
C MET A 211 17.32 24.97 0.86
#